data_68ba3a97a26d657277e0aba53e4ecc2b
#
_entry.id   68ba3a97a26d657277e0aba53e4ecc2b
#
_cell.length_a   1.000
_cell.length_b   1.000
_cell.length_c   1.000
_cell.angle_alpha   90.00
_cell.angle_beta   90.00
_cell.angle_gamma   90.00
#
_symmetry.space_group_name_H-M   'P 1'
#
loop_
_entity.id
_entity.type
_entity.pdbx_description
1 polymer ?
#
loop_
_entity_poly.entity_id
_entity_poly.type
_entity_poly.pdbx_seq_one_letter_code
_entity_poly.pdbx_strand_id
1 'polypeptide(L)'
;SRGARRGNNFAVLRIKCNFVRKFLFTNMATKLWEKSVVVDHDVETYTVGLDREMDLYLAPYDVLGSMAHITMLESIGLLEKDELSALLAELKKIYHEAANGKFVIEEGVEDVHSQVELMLTRSLGDIGKKIHSGRSRNDQVMVDLKLFMRSEIEAVALTTEKLFQTLIAQSNKYKDVLIPGYTHLQVAMP
;
A
#
# COMPACT_ATOMS: atom_id res chain seq x y z
N SER A 1 -12.50 -70.76 -11.24
CA SER A 1 -12.20 -69.62 -12.10
C SER A 1 -13.01 -68.40 -11.69
N ARG A 2 -12.43 -67.47 -10.94
CA ARG A 2 -13.04 -66.18 -10.62
C ARG A 2 -12.08 -65.10 -11.03
N GLY A 3 -12.35 -64.47 -12.15
CA GLY A 3 -11.68 -63.27 -12.60
C GLY A 3 -12.54 -62.04 -12.24
N ALA A 4 -12.16 -61.29 -11.20
CA ALA A 4 -12.78 -60.05 -10.84
C ALA A 4 -12.03 -58.89 -11.49
N ARG A 5 -12.70 -58.17 -12.39
CA ARG A 5 -12.25 -56.92 -13.02
C ARG A 5 -12.16 -55.81 -12.00
N ARG A 6 -10.97 -55.37 -11.64
CA ARG A 6 -10.69 -54.08 -10.98
C ARG A 6 -10.09 -53.15 -12.00
N GLY A 7 -10.93 -52.45 -12.71
CA GLY A 7 -10.50 -51.34 -13.60
C GLY A 7 -11.58 -50.28 -13.60
N ASN A 8 -11.27 -49.09 -13.18
CA ASN A 8 -11.87 -47.81 -13.52
C ASN A 8 -11.93 -46.75 -12.41
N ASN A 9 -11.45 -47.04 -11.18
CA ASN A 9 -11.51 -46.00 -10.14
C ASN A 9 -10.33 -45.03 -10.14
N PHE A 10 -9.22 -45.34 -10.82
CA PHE A 10 -8.03 -44.48 -10.88
C PHE A 10 -8.16 -43.33 -11.89
N ALA A 11 -8.88 -43.55 -12.99
CA ALA A 11 -9.05 -42.52 -14.03
C ALA A 11 -9.99 -41.40 -13.54
N VAL A 12 -11.07 -41.74 -12.84
CA VAL A 12 -12.04 -40.76 -12.30
C VAL A 12 -11.41 -39.95 -11.16
N LEU A 13 -10.56 -40.57 -10.34
CA LEU A 13 -9.86 -39.85 -9.28
C LEU A 13 -8.81 -38.87 -9.83
N ARG A 14 -8.13 -39.27 -10.93
CA ARG A 14 -7.16 -38.40 -11.59
C ARG A 14 -7.80 -37.19 -12.29
N ILE A 15 -8.98 -37.37 -12.88
CA ILE A 15 -9.73 -36.28 -13.51
C ILE A 15 -10.27 -35.30 -12.44
N LYS A 16 -10.78 -35.82 -11.31
CA LYS A 16 -11.25 -34.94 -10.20
C LYS A 16 -10.09 -34.18 -9.54
N CYS A 17 -8.94 -34.81 -9.33
CA CYS A 17 -7.74 -34.13 -8.80
C CYS A 17 -7.23 -33.03 -9.77
N ASN A 18 -7.22 -33.29 -11.08
CA ASN A 18 -6.79 -32.29 -12.04
C ASN A 18 -7.78 -31.15 -12.20
N PHE A 19 -9.09 -31.39 -12.05
CA PHE A 19 -10.12 -30.37 -12.11
C PHE A 19 -10.08 -29.48 -10.85
N VAL A 20 -9.96 -30.06 -9.66
CA VAL A 20 -9.81 -29.32 -8.39
C VAL A 20 -8.50 -28.53 -8.38
N ARG A 21 -7.40 -29.12 -8.91
CA ARG A 21 -6.10 -28.43 -9.03
C ARG A 21 -6.16 -27.24 -10.00
N LYS A 22 -6.95 -27.37 -11.07
CA LYS A 22 -7.11 -26.28 -12.07
C LYS A 22 -8.01 -25.15 -11.56
N PHE A 23 -8.97 -25.45 -10.67
CA PHE A 23 -9.88 -24.44 -10.10
C PHE A 23 -9.28 -23.68 -8.92
N LEU A 24 -8.33 -24.29 -8.18
CA LEU A 24 -7.62 -23.63 -7.07
C LEU A 24 -6.49 -22.68 -7.56
N PHE A 25 -6.04 -22.82 -8.82
CA PHE A 25 -4.95 -21.98 -9.37
C PHE A 25 -5.41 -20.71 -10.09
N THR A 26 -6.71 -20.46 -10.20
CA THR A 26 -7.22 -19.33 -11.01
C THR A 26 -7.42 -18.02 -10.24
N ASN A 27 -7.14 -17.97 -8.93
CA ASN A 27 -7.40 -16.77 -8.11
C ASN A 27 -6.30 -16.40 -7.10
N MET A 28 -5.08 -16.90 -7.24
CA MET A 28 -3.97 -16.41 -6.43
C MET A 28 -3.28 -15.27 -7.17
N ALA A 29 -3.26 -14.09 -6.54
CA ALA A 29 -2.40 -13.00 -6.99
C ALA A 29 -0.95 -13.50 -6.97
N THR A 30 -0.35 -13.66 -8.16
CA THR A 30 1.05 -14.07 -8.27
C THR A 30 1.95 -12.90 -7.94
N LYS A 31 2.87 -13.09 -6.98
CA LYS A 31 3.91 -12.10 -6.68
C LYS A 31 4.75 -11.87 -7.94
N LEU A 32 5.14 -10.64 -8.21
CA LEU A 32 5.89 -10.25 -9.43
C LEU A 32 7.17 -11.06 -9.67
N TRP A 33 7.76 -11.59 -8.61
CA TRP A 33 8.99 -12.40 -8.64
C TRP A 33 8.75 -13.91 -8.48
N GLU A 34 7.49 -14.36 -8.36
CA GLU A 34 7.13 -15.76 -8.12
C GLU A 34 7.38 -16.64 -9.36
N LYS A 35 8.34 -17.52 -9.27
CA LYS A 35 8.68 -18.52 -10.29
C LYS A 35 7.96 -19.85 -10.04
N SER A 36 6.63 -19.86 -9.99
CA SER A 36 5.81 -21.09 -9.90
C SER A 36 6.01 -21.94 -8.62
N VAL A 37 6.63 -21.40 -7.58
CA VAL A 37 6.81 -22.07 -6.28
C VAL A 37 5.82 -21.48 -5.30
N VAL A 38 4.96 -22.33 -4.70
CA VAL A 38 4.07 -21.90 -3.61
C VAL A 38 4.95 -21.58 -2.40
N VAL A 39 4.94 -20.32 -1.96
CA VAL A 39 5.65 -19.89 -0.77
C VAL A 39 4.90 -20.40 0.46
N ASP A 40 5.62 -20.91 1.44
CA ASP A 40 5.05 -21.32 2.72
C ASP A 40 4.45 -20.12 3.45
N HIS A 41 3.28 -20.29 4.07
CA HIS A 41 2.55 -19.23 4.75
C HIS A 41 3.35 -18.61 5.91
N ASP A 42 4.11 -19.41 6.64
CA ASP A 42 4.93 -18.92 7.76
C ASP A 42 6.08 -18.04 7.24
N VAL A 43 6.69 -18.44 6.11
CA VAL A 43 7.72 -17.64 5.43
C VAL A 43 7.13 -16.32 4.92
N GLU A 44 5.93 -16.36 4.33
CA GLU A 44 5.24 -15.16 3.88
C GLU A 44 4.93 -14.21 5.05
N THR A 45 4.36 -14.73 6.14
CA THR A 45 4.05 -13.96 7.34
C THR A 45 5.30 -13.31 7.94
N TYR A 46 6.42 -14.03 7.98
CA TYR A 46 7.67 -13.51 8.49
C TYR A 46 8.27 -12.41 7.59
N THR A 47 8.20 -12.58 6.27
CA THR A 47 8.82 -11.64 5.31
C THR A 47 8.00 -10.38 5.08
N VAL A 48 6.67 -10.46 5.10
CA VAL A 48 5.76 -9.33 4.90
C VAL A 48 5.53 -8.56 6.20
N GLY A 49 5.44 -9.27 7.35
CA GLY A 49 5.23 -8.63 8.64
C GLY A 49 3.99 -7.73 8.66
N LEU A 50 4.17 -6.46 9.07
CA LEU A 50 3.13 -5.42 9.10
C LEU A 50 3.12 -4.52 7.86
N ASP A 51 3.87 -4.86 6.81
CA ASP A 51 4.03 -3.99 5.64
C ASP A 51 2.68 -3.66 5.00
N ARG A 52 1.77 -4.64 4.88
CA ARG A 52 0.42 -4.39 4.32
C ARG A 52 -0.38 -3.34 5.07
N GLU A 53 -0.19 -3.23 6.39
CA GLU A 53 -0.89 -2.23 7.22
C GLU A 53 -0.19 -0.88 7.17
N MET A 54 1.14 -0.88 7.27
CA MET A 54 1.96 0.34 7.29
C MET A 54 2.00 1.02 5.94
N ASP A 55 2.08 0.27 4.86
CA ASP A 55 2.13 0.78 3.50
C ASP A 55 0.86 1.52 3.08
N LEU A 56 -0.28 1.28 3.74
CA LEU A 56 -1.50 2.05 3.47
C LEU A 56 -1.31 3.55 3.70
N TYR A 57 -0.43 3.94 4.64
CA TYR A 57 -0.09 5.35 4.86
C TYR A 57 0.76 5.92 3.72
N LEU A 58 1.49 5.07 3.01
CA LEU A 58 2.36 5.46 1.89
C LEU A 58 1.62 5.46 0.55
N ALA A 59 0.48 4.78 0.45
CA ALA A 59 -0.24 4.57 -0.81
C ALA A 59 -0.52 5.85 -1.62
N PRO A 60 -1.00 6.97 -1.04
CA PRO A 60 -1.18 8.20 -1.81
C PRO A 60 0.13 8.75 -2.39
N TYR A 61 1.24 8.58 -1.68
CA TYR A 61 2.55 9.09 -2.05
C TYR A 61 3.23 8.22 -3.11
N ASP A 62 3.06 6.89 -3.03
CA ASP A 62 3.52 5.97 -4.09
C ASP A 62 2.84 6.28 -5.42
N VAL A 63 1.54 6.53 -5.40
CA VAL A 63 0.81 6.92 -6.61
C VAL A 63 1.34 8.24 -7.18
N LEU A 64 1.61 9.24 -6.34
CA LEU A 64 2.19 10.53 -6.78
C LEU A 64 3.59 10.34 -7.37
N GLY A 65 4.45 9.58 -6.69
CA GLY A 65 5.78 9.24 -7.20
C GLY A 65 5.72 8.50 -8.53
N SER A 66 4.78 7.56 -8.66
CA SER A 66 4.54 6.80 -9.88
C SER A 66 4.04 7.67 -11.04
N MET A 67 3.15 8.65 -10.78
CA MET A 67 2.71 9.62 -11.80
C MET A 67 3.88 10.46 -12.33
N ALA A 68 4.77 10.91 -11.45
CA ALA A 68 5.98 11.64 -11.84
C ALA A 68 6.92 10.76 -12.66
N HIS A 69 7.10 9.50 -12.24
CA HIS A 69 7.96 8.54 -12.92
C HIS A 69 7.50 8.24 -14.35
N ILE A 70 6.21 7.93 -14.56
CA ILE A 70 5.70 7.64 -15.91
C ILE A 70 5.74 8.89 -16.81
N THR A 71 5.59 10.09 -16.27
CA THR A 71 5.77 11.33 -17.01
C THR A 71 7.22 11.49 -17.49
N MET A 72 8.19 11.10 -16.66
CA MET A 72 9.59 11.06 -17.04
C MET A 72 9.83 9.99 -18.12
N LEU A 73 9.24 8.77 -17.98
CA LEU A 73 9.40 7.71 -18.98
C LEU A 73 8.90 8.14 -20.37
N GLU A 74 7.81 8.89 -20.45
CA GLU A 74 7.34 9.46 -21.73
C GLU A 74 8.36 10.48 -22.28
N SER A 75 8.87 11.36 -21.44
CA SER A 75 9.81 12.40 -21.87
C SER A 75 11.12 11.86 -22.47
N ILE A 76 11.50 10.63 -22.08
CA ILE A 76 12.69 9.93 -22.61
C ILE A 76 12.36 8.90 -23.70
N GLY A 77 11.09 8.80 -24.12
CA GLY A 77 10.64 7.93 -25.21
C GLY A 77 10.48 6.47 -24.85
N LEU A 78 10.34 6.12 -23.56
CA LEU A 78 10.02 4.76 -23.10
C LEU A 78 8.52 4.48 -22.97
N LEU A 79 7.69 5.54 -22.99
CA LEU A 79 6.24 5.48 -23.05
C LEU A 79 5.75 6.37 -24.20
N GLU A 80 4.69 5.90 -24.85
CA GLU A 80 3.95 6.71 -25.83
C GLU A 80 2.97 7.66 -25.11
N LYS A 81 2.60 8.77 -25.75
CA LYS A 81 1.68 9.76 -25.17
C LYS A 81 0.32 9.21 -24.80
N ASP A 82 -0.18 8.28 -25.60
CA ASP A 82 -1.47 7.63 -25.35
C ASP A 82 -1.39 6.69 -24.14
N GLU A 83 -0.27 5.95 -23.99
CA GLU A 83 0.01 5.11 -22.84
C GLU A 83 0.13 5.94 -21.55
N LEU A 84 0.85 7.07 -21.61
CA LEU A 84 0.94 8.01 -20.48
C LEU A 84 -0.43 8.51 -20.06
N SER A 85 -1.26 8.93 -21.02
CA SER A 85 -2.61 9.43 -20.73
C SER A 85 -3.50 8.38 -20.05
N ALA A 86 -3.43 7.12 -20.51
CA ALA A 86 -4.17 6.01 -19.92
C ALA A 86 -3.68 5.69 -18.50
N LEU A 87 -2.37 5.61 -18.29
CA LEU A 87 -1.77 5.36 -16.98
C LEU A 87 -2.09 6.48 -15.97
N LEU A 88 -1.99 7.76 -16.38
CA LEU A 88 -2.33 8.89 -15.52
C LEU A 88 -3.81 8.90 -15.13
N ALA A 89 -4.70 8.52 -16.04
CA ALA A 89 -6.13 8.44 -15.75
C ALA A 89 -6.43 7.37 -14.69
N GLU A 90 -5.78 6.20 -14.79
CA GLU A 90 -5.97 5.12 -13.84
C GLU A 90 -5.29 5.42 -12.50
N LEU A 91 -4.07 5.93 -12.49
CA LEU A 91 -3.39 6.35 -11.26
C LEU A 91 -4.16 7.43 -10.50
N LYS A 92 -4.85 8.35 -11.17
CA LYS A 92 -5.73 9.33 -10.50
C LYS A 92 -6.87 8.66 -9.75
N LYS A 93 -7.49 7.60 -10.30
CA LYS A 93 -8.53 6.85 -9.59
C LYS A 93 -7.95 6.16 -8.35
N ILE A 94 -6.81 5.47 -8.50
CA ILE A 94 -6.11 4.81 -7.40
C ILE A 94 -5.72 5.82 -6.31
N TYR A 95 -5.25 7.02 -6.70
CA TYR A 95 -4.96 8.10 -5.76
C TYR A 95 -6.18 8.51 -4.94
N HIS A 96 -7.33 8.68 -5.59
CA HIS A 96 -8.57 9.01 -4.90
C HIS A 96 -9.04 7.91 -3.95
N GLU A 97 -8.85 6.65 -4.30
CA GLU A 97 -9.13 5.51 -3.41
C GLU A 97 -8.20 5.53 -2.20
N ALA A 98 -6.90 5.73 -2.40
CA ALA A 98 -5.89 5.81 -1.35
C ALA A 98 -6.15 7.01 -0.42
N ALA A 99 -6.38 8.21 -0.97
CA ALA A 99 -6.65 9.41 -0.19
C ALA A 99 -7.95 9.36 0.62
N ASN A 100 -8.92 8.53 0.20
CA ASN A 100 -10.19 8.32 0.92
C ASN A 100 -10.18 7.10 1.85
N GLY A 101 -9.03 6.45 2.06
CA GLY A 101 -8.90 5.27 2.91
C GLY A 101 -9.63 4.03 2.37
N LYS A 102 -9.83 3.95 1.06
CA LYS A 102 -10.51 2.82 0.38
C LYS A 102 -9.54 1.89 -0.32
N PHE A 103 -8.27 2.26 -0.39
CA PHE A 103 -7.22 1.44 -0.97
C PHE A 103 -6.92 0.26 -0.04
N VAL A 104 -6.81 -0.92 -0.61
CA VAL A 104 -6.53 -2.17 0.13
C VAL A 104 -5.42 -2.92 -0.59
N ILE A 105 -4.48 -3.43 0.17
CA ILE A 105 -3.47 -4.39 -0.32
C ILE A 105 -4.07 -5.78 -0.18
N GLU A 106 -4.26 -6.46 -1.30
CA GLU A 106 -4.90 -7.78 -1.37
C GLU A 106 -4.04 -8.86 -0.71
N GLU A 107 -4.69 -9.88 -0.18
CA GLU A 107 -3.99 -11.06 0.33
C GLU A 107 -3.15 -11.70 -0.79
N GLY A 108 -1.90 -12.05 -0.49
CA GLY A 108 -0.94 -12.54 -1.47
C GLY A 108 -0.15 -11.45 -2.20
N VAL A 109 -0.50 -10.17 -2.03
CA VAL A 109 0.30 -9.03 -2.48
C VAL A 109 1.22 -8.58 -1.34
N GLU A 110 2.47 -8.29 -1.65
CA GLU A 110 3.52 -8.04 -0.66
C GLU A 110 3.44 -6.63 -0.08
N ASP A 111 3.28 -5.62 -0.95
CA ASP A 111 3.41 -4.21 -0.62
C ASP A 111 2.51 -3.31 -1.49
N VAL A 112 2.49 -2.01 -1.18
CA VAL A 112 1.74 -0.99 -1.92
C VAL A 112 2.16 -0.92 -3.39
N HIS A 113 3.44 -1.04 -3.68
CA HIS A 113 3.96 -0.93 -5.06
C HIS A 113 3.43 -2.05 -5.96
N SER A 114 3.44 -3.27 -5.42
CA SER A 114 2.88 -4.45 -6.10
C SER A 114 1.37 -4.32 -6.30
N GLN A 115 0.65 -3.77 -5.32
CA GLN A 115 -0.79 -3.54 -5.44
C GLN A 115 -1.12 -2.53 -6.53
N VAL A 116 -0.41 -1.41 -6.60
CA VAL A 116 -0.61 -0.39 -7.63
C VAL A 116 -0.32 -0.97 -9.02
N GLU A 117 0.80 -1.70 -9.18
CA GLU A 117 1.14 -2.35 -10.46
C GLU A 117 0.09 -3.41 -10.86
N LEU A 118 -0.41 -4.19 -9.90
CA LEU A 118 -1.47 -5.18 -10.12
C LEU A 118 -2.77 -4.52 -10.61
N MET A 119 -3.20 -3.43 -9.97
CA MET A 119 -4.39 -2.68 -10.37
C MET A 119 -4.24 -2.11 -11.78
N LEU A 120 -3.09 -1.51 -12.09
CA LEU A 120 -2.79 -1.00 -13.43
C LEU A 120 -2.75 -2.11 -14.48
N THR A 121 -2.15 -3.25 -14.15
CA THR A 121 -2.07 -4.41 -15.06
C THR A 121 -3.45 -5.01 -15.32
N ARG A 122 -4.33 -5.06 -14.33
CA ARG A 122 -5.72 -5.52 -14.49
C ARG A 122 -6.52 -4.59 -15.39
N SER A 123 -6.30 -3.28 -15.29
CA SER A 123 -7.03 -2.27 -16.08
C SER A 123 -6.47 -2.07 -17.48
N LEU A 124 -5.16 -2.09 -17.64
CA LEU A 124 -4.46 -1.65 -18.86
C LEU A 124 -3.58 -2.75 -19.50
N GLY A 125 -3.55 -3.95 -18.91
CA GLY A 125 -2.74 -5.06 -19.42
C GLY A 125 -1.23 -4.76 -19.34
N ASP A 126 -0.49 -5.06 -20.42
CA ASP A 126 0.97 -4.92 -20.44
C ASP A 126 1.46 -3.47 -20.30
N ILE A 127 0.61 -2.48 -20.61
CA ILE A 127 0.93 -1.06 -20.39
C ILE A 127 1.12 -0.79 -18.90
N GLY A 128 0.29 -1.41 -18.03
CA GLY A 128 0.39 -1.28 -16.58
C GLY A 128 1.76 -1.71 -16.02
N LYS A 129 2.37 -2.74 -16.61
CA LYS A 129 3.68 -3.26 -16.18
C LYS A 129 4.83 -2.29 -16.45
N LYS A 130 4.67 -1.36 -17.40
CA LYS A 130 5.72 -0.39 -17.75
C LYS A 130 6.02 0.59 -16.62
N ILE A 131 5.14 0.73 -15.63
CA ILE A 131 5.32 1.64 -14.48
C ILE A 131 6.60 1.34 -13.69
N HIS A 132 7.05 0.09 -13.69
CA HIS A 132 8.26 -0.33 -12.96
C HIS A 132 9.56 -0.15 -13.78
N SER A 133 9.48 0.31 -15.03
CA SER A 133 10.63 0.43 -15.92
C SER A 133 11.66 1.41 -15.36
N GLY A 134 12.92 0.96 -15.25
CA GLY A 134 14.07 1.80 -14.90
C GLY A 134 14.13 2.28 -13.44
N ARG A 135 13.36 1.71 -12.52
CA ARG A 135 13.44 2.01 -11.09
C ARG A 135 13.43 0.75 -10.24
N SER A 136 13.93 0.84 -9.01
CA SER A 136 13.82 -0.20 -8.00
C SER A 136 12.75 0.18 -6.94
N ARG A 137 12.34 -0.81 -6.13
CA ARG A 137 11.49 -0.55 -4.96
C ARG A 137 12.13 0.40 -3.96
N ASN A 138 13.45 0.34 -3.81
CA ASN A 138 14.17 1.27 -2.92
C ASN A 138 13.98 2.73 -3.33
N ASP A 139 13.96 3.01 -4.64
CA ASP A 139 13.70 4.36 -5.15
C ASP A 139 12.28 4.81 -4.82
N GLN A 140 11.28 3.90 -4.99
CA GLN A 140 9.88 4.18 -4.65
C GLN A 140 9.71 4.47 -3.17
N VAL A 141 10.10 3.53 -2.30
CA VAL A 141 9.97 3.66 -0.84
C VAL A 141 10.61 4.96 -0.34
N MET A 142 11.79 5.33 -0.85
CA MET A 142 12.47 6.55 -0.41
C MET A 142 11.75 7.83 -0.83
N VAL A 143 11.11 7.85 -2.00
CA VAL A 143 10.27 8.98 -2.43
C VAL A 143 9.02 9.06 -1.56
N ASP A 144 8.34 7.94 -1.35
CA ASP A 144 7.10 7.87 -0.58
C ASP A 144 7.32 8.32 0.86
N LEU A 145 8.35 7.81 1.52
CA LEU A 145 8.73 8.21 2.88
C LEU A 145 9.05 9.71 2.97
N LYS A 146 9.75 10.27 1.99
CA LYS A 146 10.06 11.71 1.99
C LYS A 146 8.80 12.56 1.82
N LEU A 147 7.90 12.18 0.93
CA LEU A 147 6.63 12.87 0.72
C LEU A 147 5.73 12.74 1.95
N PHE A 148 5.62 11.54 2.51
CA PHE A 148 4.88 11.28 3.75
C PHE A 148 5.42 12.12 4.92
N MET A 149 6.74 12.05 5.19
CA MET A 149 7.34 12.81 6.28
C MET A 149 7.13 14.32 6.12
N ARG A 150 7.21 14.84 4.89
CA ARG A 150 6.96 16.26 4.62
C ARG A 150 5.53 16.64 5.01
N SER A 151 4.55 15.85 4.59
CA SER A 151 3.13 16.07 4.90
C SER A 151 2.87 16.00 6.41
N GLU A 152 3.43 15.00 7.09
CA GLU A 152 3.27 14.82 8.53
C GLU A 152 3.94 15.94 9.36
N ILE A 153 5.11 16.41 8.94
CA ILE A 153 5.78 17.56 9.58
C ILE A 153 4.92 18.82 9.45
N GLU A 154 4.32 19.06 8.28
CA GLU A 154 3.39 20.18 8.08
C GLU A 154 2.16 20.06 9.00
N ALA A 155 1.57 18.87 9.13
CA ALA A 155 0.44 18.62 10.00
C ALA A 155 0.78 18.81 11.49
N VAL A 156 1.95 18.34 11.92
CA VAL A 156 2.46 18.56 13.29
C VAL A 156 2.70 20.04 13.56
N ALA A 157 3.30 20.77 12.63
CA ALA A 157 3.54 22.21 12.77
C ALA A 157 2.22 22.99 12.94
N LEU A 158 1.22 22.70 12.10
CA LEU A 158 -0.12 23.33 12.21
C LEU A 158 -0.81 22.98 13.52
N THR A 159 -0.70 21.75 13.99
CA THR A 159 -1.30 21.33 15.26
C THR A 159 -0.62 21.99 16.45
N THR A 160 0.70 22.13 16.41
CA THR A 160 1.49 22.83 17.42
C THR A 160 1.12 24.32 17.47
N GLU A 161 1.01 24.97 16.33
CA GLU A 161 0.55 26.36 16.24
C GLU A 161 -0.85 26.54 16.86
N LYS A 162 -1.80 25.65 16.55
CA LYS A 162 -3.14 25.66 17.13
C LYS A 162 -3.11 25.51 18.65
N LEU A 163 -2.28 24.60 19.19
CA LEU A 163 -2.09 24.42 20.62
C LEU A 163 -1.54 25.70 21.26
N PHE A 164 -0.50 26.28 20.65
CA PHE A 164 0.10 27.53 21.12
C PHE A 164 -0.92 28.66 21.20
N GLN A 165 -1.68 28.90 20.16
CA GLN A 165 -2.74 29.92 20.12
C GLN A 165 -3.83 29.68 21.19
N THR A 166 -4.17 28.41 21.38
CA THR A 166 -5.14 28.03 22.42
C THR A 166 -4.63 28.38 23.84
N LEU A 167 -3.37 28.07 24.13
CA LEU A 167 -2.75 28.39 25.42
C LEU A 167 -2.66 29.88 25.64
N ILE A 168 -2.27 30.67 24.63
CA ILE A 168 -2.25 32.15 24.71
C ILE A 168 -3.67 32.69 24.96
N ALA A 169 -4.68 32.18 24.27
CA ALA A 169 -6.06 32.60 24.48
C ALA A 169 -6.55 32.30 25.90
N GLN A 170 -6.25 31.11 26.42
CA GLN A 170 -6.58 30.74 27.80
C GLN A 170 -5.84 31.61 28.83
N SER A 171 -4.54 31.85 28.62
CA SER A 171 -3.74 32.73 29.46
C SER A 171 -4.37 34.15 29.54
N ASN A 172 -4.73 34.72 28.40
CA ASN A 172 -5.37 36.05 28.36
C ASN A 172 -6.74 36.05 29.02
N LYS A 173 -7.52 34.98 28.87
CA LYS A 173 -8.86 34.83 29.45
C LYS A 173 -8.82 34.81 30.99
N TYR A 174 -7.82 34.16 31.57
CA TYR A 174 -7.75 33.90 33.00
C TYR A 174 -6.61 34.68 33.71
N LYS A 175 -5.98 35.64 33.04
CA LYS A 175 -4.85 36.41 33.61
C LYS A 175 -5.15 37.13 34.94
N ASP A 176 -6.39 37.48 35.16
CA ASP A 176 -6.85 38.18 36.37
C ASP A 176 -7.39 37.24 37.45
N VAL A 177 -7.39 35.91 37.18
CA VAL A 177 -7.83 34.90 38.15
C VAL A 177 -6.63 34.43 38.95
N LEU A 178 -6.54 34.83 40.20
CA LEU A 178 -5.50 34.42 41.14
C LEU A 178 -5.87 33.07 41.77
N ILE A 179 -4.99 32.11 41.69
CA ILE A 179 -5.08 30.83 42.39
C ILE A 179 -3.78 30.55 43.14
N PRO A 180 -3.85 29.99 44.38
CA PRO A 180 -2.64 29.65 45.09
C PRO A 180 -1.89 28.50 44.42
N GLY A 181 -0.57 28.67 44.20
CA GLY A 181 0.31 27.59 43.78
C GLY A 181 0.72 26.76 45.00
N TYR A 182 0.71 25.44 44.84
CA TYR A 182 1.10 24.49 45.90
C TYR A 182 2.40 23.77 45.55
N THR A 183 3.24 23.63 46.59
CA THR A 183 4.43 22.76 46.53
C THR A 183 4.45 21.89 47.80
N HIS A 184 4.58 20.59 47.64
CA HIS A 184 4.53 19.63 48.76
C HIS A 184 3.27 19.77 49.64
N LEU A 185 2.11 19.96 49.07
CA LEU A 185 0.83 20.17 49.74
C LEU A 185 0.74 21.49 50.57
N GLN A 186 1.68 22.41 50.40
CA GLN A 186 1.72 23.71 51.05
C GLN A 186 1.61 24.84 50.03
N VAL A 187 0.93 25.91 50.36
CA VAL A 187 0.86 27.12 49.53
C VAL A 187 2.25 27.72 49.38
N ALA A 188 2.75 27.83 48.18
CA ALA A 188 4.09 28.30 47.86
C ALA A 188 4.06 29.68 47.15
N MET A 189 3.04 29.96 46.39
CA MET A 189 2.89 31.20 45.61
C MET A 189 1.43 31.66 45.65
N PRO A 190 1.18 32.98 45.55
CA PRO A 190 -0.17 33.52 45.38
C PRO A 190 -0.79 33.07 44.07
#